data_393a5e0a42b663e182de079bf2db752c
#
_entry.id   393a5e0a42b663e182de079bf2db752c
#
_cell.length_a   1.000
_cell.length_b   1.000
_cell.length_c   1.000
_cell.angle_alpha   90.00
_cell.angle_beta   90.00
_cell.angle_gamma   90.00
#
_symmetry.space_group_name_H-M   'P 1'
#
loop_
_entity.id
_entity.type
_entity.pdbx_description
1 polymer ?
#
loop_
_entity_poly.entity_id
_entity_poly.type
_entity_poly.pdbx_seq_one_letter_code
_entity_poly.pdbx_strand_id
1 'polypeptide(L)'
;DSSAASDVYKRQNKNQQKEPNYKKVTKQKSNLGVILPKKKPLIAGVKKEDPVKKSKYYIKKDFALAKKALSEMKQAKWTSALKTSKRARDKSIYNFIQWRHLLTKGNKASYYEYKAFIDANEDYPRIGRIKYLAEHKLSTDTVSPKKIINWFEISEPLSGFGKMILGESYILLGNKQKGISLVKEGWITAELNRSELKFYRKKFKKYLDNDDYIKRADYLAWNNKYWDLKRLLR
;
A
#
# COMPACT_ATOMS: atom_id res chain seq x y z
N ASP A 1 16.73 -11.87 -42.63
CA ASP A 1 16.62 -13.33 -42.35
C ASP A 1 15.51 -13.67 -41.39
N SER A 2 14.28 -13.46 -41.87
CA SER A 2 13.02 -13.67 -41.10
C SER A 2 12.34 -15.02 -41.45
N SER A 3 13.04 -15.91 -42.19
CA SER A 3 12.45 -17.16 -42.71
C SER A 3 12.60 -18.37 -41.79
N ALA A 4 13.61 -18.40 -40.92
CA ALA A 4 13.92 -19.57 -40.09
C ALA A 4 12.96 -19.76 -38.89
N ALA A 5 12.39 -18.67 -38.33
CA ALA A 5 11.47 -18.73 -37.18
C ALA A 5 10.07 -19.27 -37.56
N SER A 6 9.64 -19.06 -38.81
CA SER A 6 8.36 -19.53 -39.30
C SER A 6 8.28 -21.05 -39.52
N ASP A 7 9.40 -21.68 -39.88
CA ASP A 7 9.46 -23.12 -40.15
C ASP A 7 9.51 -23.98 -38.88
N VAL A 8 10.04 -23.45 -37.78
CA VAL A 8 10.04 -24.18 -36.49
C VAL A 8 8.62 -24.26 -35.93
N TYR A 9 7.80 -23.20 -36.07
CA TYR A 9 6.42 -23.20 -35.61
C TYR A 9 5.47 -24.11 -36.41
N LYS A 10 5.74 -24.27 -37.70
CA LYS A 10 4.97 -25.21 -38.58
C LYS A 10 5.30 -26.69 -38.34
N ARG A 11 6.49 -27.02 -37.83
CA ARG A 11 6.83 -28.41 -37.49
C ARG A 11 6.24 -28.89 -36.17
N GLN A 12 5.98 -28.03 -35.22
CA GLN A 12 5.36 -28.41 -33.94
C GLN A 12 3.88 -28.74 -34.07
N ASN A 13 3.15 -28.18 -35.04
CA ASN A 13 1.72 -28.45 -35.23
C ASN A 13 1.39 -29.71 -36.04
N LYS A 14 2.36 -30.42 -36.61
CA LYS A 14 2.11 -31.68 -37.37
C LYS A 14 2.16 -32.95 -36.53
N ASN A 15 2.58 -32.89 -35.26
CA ASN A 15 2.68 -34.05 -34.37
C ASN A 15 1.53 -34.24 -33.37
N GLN A 16 0.44 -33.49 -33.51
CA GLN A 16 -0.73 -33.61 -32.61
C GLN A 16 -1.95 -34.19 -33.34
N GLN A 17 -1.80 -35.31 -34.04
CA GLN A 17 -2.94 -36.11 -34.45
C GLN A 17 -2.56 -37.58 -34.51
N LYS A 18 -2.47 -38.22 -33.36
CA LYS A 18 -2.73 -39.65 -33.16
C LYS A 18 -3.34 -39.83 -31.80
N GLU A 19 -4.67 -39.89 -31.74
CA GLU A 19 -5.37 -40.35 -30.56
C GLU A 19 -4.93 -41.77 -30.20
N PRO A 20 -4.56 -42.05 -28.95
CA PRO A 20 -4.33 -43.42 -28.52
C PRO A 20 -5.62 -44.15 -28.37
N ASN A 21 -5.75 -45.26 -29.12
CA ASN A 21 -6.89 -46.18 -29.12
C ASN A 21 -6.95 -46.91 -27.76
N TYR A 22 -7.79 -46.44 -26.85
CA TYR A 22 -8.01 -47.10 -25.56
C TYR A 22 -8.86 -48.35 -25.75
N LYS A 23 -8.24 -49.52 -25.72
CA LYS A 23 -8.92 -50.81 -25.57
C LYS A 23 -9.74 -50.81 -24.30
N LYS A 24 -11.05 -51.13 -24.41
CA LYS A 24 -11.94 -51.32 -23.27
C LYS A 24 -11.32 -52.35 -22.31
N VAL A 25 -10.84 -51.88 -21.15
CA VAL A 25 -10.43 -52.75 -20.06
C VAL A 25 -11.68 -53.28 -19.34
N THR A 26 -11.86 -54.58 -19.46
CA THR A 26 -12.91 -55.31 -18.72
C THR A 26 -12.66 -55.17 -17.20
N LYS A 27 -13.73 -54.89 -16.47
CA LYS A 27 -13.75 -54.72 -15.01
C LYS A 27 -13.32 -55.99 -14.29
N GLN A 28 -12.05 -56.03 -13.85
CA GLN A 28 -11.69 -56.91 -12.74
C GLN A 28 -11.96 -56.20 -11.42
N LYS A 29 -12.82 -56.85 -10.58
CA LYS A 29 -13.05 -56.43 -9.18
C LYS A 29 -11.78 -56.69 -8.39
N SER A 30 -10.95 -55.67 -8.20
CA SER A 30 -9.92 -55.69 -7.15
C SER A 30 -10.47 -55.01 -5.91
N ASN A 31 -10.57 -55.76 -4.80
CA ASN A 31 -10.92 -55.29 -3.45
C ASN A 31 -9.76 -54.51 -2.79
N LEU A 32 -9.18 -53.61 -3.48
CA LEU A 32 -8.27 -52.60 -2.90
C LEU A 32 -9.07 -51.33 -2.77
N GLY A 33 -9.30 -50.91 -1.50
CA GLY A 33 -10.07 -49.70 -1.17
C GLY A 33 -9.43 -48.45 -1.76
N VAL A 34 -9.62 -48.22 -3.06
CA VAL A 34 -9.23 -46.97 -3.70
C VAL A 34 -10.14 -45.88 -3.18
N ILE A 35 -9.61 -45.00 -2.34
CA ILE A 35 -10.33 -43.81 -1.89
C ILE A 35 -10.47 -42.87 -3.10
N LEU A 36 -11.58 -42.97 -3.79
CA LEU A 36 -11.94 -42.04 -4.85
C LEU A 36 -12.24 -40.67 -4.22
N PRO A 37 -11.68 -39.57 -4.76
CA PRO A 37 -12.05 -38.24 -4.29
C PRO A 37 -13.55 -38.05 -4.42
N LYS A 38 -14.23 -37.75 -3.31
CA LYS A 38 -15.65 -37.38 -3.34
C LYS A 38 -15.78 -36.11 -4.17
N LYS A 39 -16.77 -36.05 -5.07
CA LYS A 39 -17.12 -34.81 -5.77
C LYS A 39 -17.25 -33.69 -4.74
N LYS A 40 -16.51 -32.59 -4.94
CA LYS A 40 -16.65 -31.40 -4.12
C LYS A 40 -18.12 -31.02 -4.04
N PRO A 41 -18.71 -30.87 -2.83
CA PRO A 41 -20.10 -30.50 -2.74
C PRO A 41 -20.30 -29.21 -3.53
N LEU A 42 -21.27 -29.20 -4.44
CA LEU A 42 -21.70 -27.94 -5.07
C LEU A 42 -22.04 -27.01 -3.91
N ILE A 43 -21.32 -25.94 -3.78
CA ILE A 43 -21.66 -24.89 -2.80
C ILE A 43 -23.04 -24.43 -3.24
N ALA A 44 -24.08 -24.94 -2.55
CA ALA A 44 -25.44 -24.46 -2.73
C ALA A 44 -25.33 -22.92 -2.65
N GLY A 45 -25.77 -22.23 -3.70
CA GLY A 45 -25.53 -20.80 -3.88
C GLY A 45 -25.73 -20.09 -2.55
N VAL A 46 -24.69 -19.33 -2.14
CA VAL A 46 -24.72 -18.59 -0.88
C VAL A 46 -26.04 -17.82 -0.87
N LYS A 47 -27.02 -18.27 -0.03
CA LYS A 47 -28.25 -17.53 0.16
C LYS A 47 -27.85 -16.11 0.46
N LYS A 48 -28.22 -15.16 -0.41
CA LYS A 48 -28.02 -13.74 -0.11
C LYS A 48 -28.76 -13.50 1.20
N GLU A 49 -27.98 -13.34 2.27
CA GLU A 49 -28.58 -13.02 3.58
C GLU A 49 -29.43 -11.78 3.40
N ASP A 50 -30.64 -11.81 3.91
CA ASP A 50 -31.52 -10.64 3.91
C ASP A 50 -30.80 -9.48 4.57
N PRO A 51 -30.88 -8.27 4.01
CA PRO A 51 -30.16 -7.13 4.55
C PRO A 51 -30.57 -6.92 6.02
N VAL A 52 -29.57 -7.00 6.91
CA VAL A 52 -29.78 -6.82 8.35
C VAL A 52 -30.56 -5.52 8.59
N LYS A 53 -31.77 -5.67 9.13
CA LYS A 53 -32.70 -4.53 9.35
C LYS A 53 -32.42 -3.80 10.68
N LYS A 54 -31.78 -4.47 11.65
CA LYS A 54 -31.46 -3.92 12.98
C LYS A 54 -30.02 -4.28 13.37
N SER A 55 -29.37 -3.39 14.12
CA SER A 55 -28.06 -3.64 14.74
C SER A 55 -28.23 -3.98 16.22
N LYS A 56 -27.36 -4.85 16.74
CA LYS A 56 -27.24 -5.11 18.18
C LYS A 56 -26.45 -4.00 18.91
N TYR A 57 -25.63 -3.23 18.19
CA TYR A 57 -24.66 -2.27 18.74
C TYR A 57 -25.07 -0.81 18.54
N TYR A 58 -25.75 -0.50 17.44
CA TYR A 58 -26.09 0.86 17.07
C TYR A 58 -27.60 1.13 17.17
N ILE A 59 -27.94 2.32 17.63
CA ILE A 59 -29.32 2.83 17.55
C ILE A 59 -29.73 2.92 16.07
N LYS A 60 -31.03 2.88 15.80
CA LYS A 60 -31.60 2.85 14.44
C LYS A 60 -31.02 3.96 13.52
N LYS A 61 -30.88 5.18 14.06
CA LYS A 61 -30.36 6.34 13.32
C LYS A 61 -28.88 6.15 12.95
N ASP A 62 -28.04 5.74 13.91
CA ASP A 62 -26.59 5.53 13.67
C ASP A 62 -26.36 4.34 12.76
N PHE A 63 -27.17 3.29 12.88
CA PHE A 63 -27.10 2.15 11.97
C PHE A 63 -27.41 2.55 10.51
N ALA A 64 -28.41 3.39 10.28
CA ALA A 64 -28.71 3.91 8.94
C ALA A 64 -27.55 4.77 8.40
N LEU A 65 -26.95 5.63 9.24
CA LEU A 65 -25.77 6.42 8.88
C LEU A 65 -24.56 5.53 8.58
N ALA A 66 -24.31 4.49 9.38
CA ALA A 66 -23.24 3.52 9.14
C ALA A 66 -23.40 2.81 7.79
N LYS A 67 -24.61 2.29 7.51
CA LYS A 67 -24.91 1.64 6.22
C LYS A 67 -24.65 2.58 5.04
N LYS A 68 -25.09 3.83 5.15
CA LYS A 68 -24.89 4.85 4.11
C LYS A 68 -23.41 5.18 3.95
N ALA A 69 -22.69 5.46 5.04
CA ALA A 69 -21.26 5.76 4.99
C ALA A 69 -20.43 4.61 4.41
N LEU A 70 -20.75 3.36 4.77
CA LEU A 70 -20.09 2.16 4.21
C LEU A 70 -20.37 2.00 2.71
N SER A 71 -21.59 2.30 2.27
CA SER A 71 -21.93 2.29 0.84
C SER A 71 -21.16 3.35 0.07
N GLU A 72 -21.08 4.57 0.59
CA GLU A 72 -20.32 5.69 0.02
C GLU A 72 -18.81 5.36 -0.02
N MET A 73 -18.28 4.75 1.04
CA MET A 73 -16.88 4.26 1.10
C MET A 73 -16.59 3.21 0.02
N LYS A 74 -17.48 2.22 -0.16
CA LYS A 74 -17.34 1.20 -1.22
C LYS A 74 -17.32 1.81 -2.62
N GLN A 75 -17.98 2.94 -2.82
CA GLN A 75 -17.97 3.70 -4.06
C GLN A 75 -16.80 4.69 -4.17
N ALA A 76 -15.84 4.62 -3.25
CA ALA A 76 -14.70 5.56 -3.14
C ALA A 76 -15.10 7.04 -2.96
N LYS A 77 -16.34 7.33 -2.54
CA LYS A 77 -16.84 8.67 -2.23
C LYS A 77 -16.42 9.09 -0.82
N TRP A 78 -15.11 9.23 -0.60
CA TRP A 78 -14.53 9.43 0.73
C TRP A 78 -15.05 10.67 1.46
N THR A 79 -15.15 11.82 0.77
CA THR A 79 -15.66 13.06 1.38
C THR A 79 -17.09 12.89 1.89
N SER A 80 -17.95 12.24 1.10
CA SER A 80 -19.33 11.95 1.50
C SER A 80 -19.37 10.97 2.67
N ALA A 81 -18.58 9.88 2.59
CA ALA A 81 -18.53 8.87 3.65
C ALA A 81 -18.08 9.46 5.00
N LEU A 82 -17.04 10.30 5.00
CA LEU A 82 -16.58 11.01 6.19
C LEU A 82 -17.65 11.98 6.73
N LYS A 83 -18.31 12.76 5.85
CA LYS A 83 -19.38 13.68 6.23
C LYS A 83 -20.58 12.91 6.80
N THR A 84 -20.98 11.80 6.19
CA THR A 84 -22.09 10.98 6.65
C THR A 84 -21.78 10.33 7.99
N SER A 85 -20.62 9.73 8.17
CA SER A 85 -20.22 9.06 9.41
C SER A 85 -20.03 10.03 10.57
N LYS A 86 -19.55 11.26 10.33
CA LYS A 86 -19.41 12.31 11.36
C LYS A 86 -20.73 12.69 12.03
N ARG A 87 -21.87 12.48 11.34
CA ARG A 87 -23.23 12.77 11.86
C ARG A 87 -23.73 11.73 12.85
N ALA A 88 -23.12 10.55 12.91
CA ALA A 88 -23.45 9.52 13.87
C ALA A 88 -23.06 9.99 15.29
N ARG A 89 -23.88 9.60 16.27
CA ARG A 89 -23.59 9.83 17.69
C ARG A 89 -22.40 8.98 18.13
N ASP A 90 -22.34 7.74 17.68
CA ASP A 90 -21.24 6.82 17.93
C ASP A 90 -20.05 7.13 17.01
N LYS A 91 -18.94 7.54 17.61
CA LYS A 91 -17.73 7.94 16.90
C LYS A 91 -16.96 6.77 16.29
N SER A 92 -17.23 5.53 16.71
CA SER A 92 -16.58 4.34 16.13
C SER A 92 -16.80 4.24 14.62
N ILE A 93 -17.97 4.65 14.14
CA ILE A 93 -18.31 4.68 12.72
C ILE A 93 -17.40 5.66 11.96
N TYR A 94 -17.24 6.87 12.51
CA TYR A 94 -16.37 7.89 11.92
C TYR A 94 -14.91 7.44 11.92
N ASN A 95 -14.41 6.95 13.06
CA ASN A 95 -13.04 6.49 13.20
C ASN A 95 -12.73 5.34 12.23
N PHE A 96 -13.66 4.40 12.03
CA PHE A 96 -13.50 3.33 11.06
C PHE A 96 -13.41 3.85 9.61
N ILE A 97 -14.29 4.76 9.21
CA ILE A 97 -14.26 5.34 7.85
C ILE A 97 -12.99 6.16 7.64
N GLN A 98 -12.57 6.96 8.64
CA GLN A 98 -11.34 7.73 8.60
C GLN A 98 -10.11 6.83 8.50
N TRP A 99 -10.04 5.78 9.32
CA TRP A 99 -8.98 4.76 9.26
C TRP A 99 -8.85 4.15 7.86
N ARG A 100 -9.97 3.73 7.26
CA ARG A 100 -9.98 3.17 5.91
C ARG A 100 -9.52 4.18 4.87
N HIS A 101 -9.96 5.44 5.00
CA HIS A 101 -9.53 6.53 4.12
C HIS A 101 -8.02 6.76 4.19
N LEU A 102 -7.47 6.87 5.40
CA LEU A 102 -6.04 7.10 5.60
C LEU A 102 -5.15 5.96 5.07
N LEU A 103 -5.64 4.72 5.09
CA LEU A 103 -4.94 3.57 4.51
C LEU A 103 -5.07 3.47 2.98
N THR A 104 -5.96 4.25 2.37
CA THR A 104 -6.18 4.18 0.91
C THR A 104 -5.05 4.87 0.17
N LYS A 105 -4.46 4.17 -0.81
CA LYS A 105 -3.40 4.75 -1.65
C LYS A 105 -3.92 5.97 -2.42
N GLY A 106 -3.12 7.04 -2.46
CA GLY A 106 -3.46 8.26 -3.21
C GLY A 106 -4.54 9.13 -2.56
N ASN A 107 -4.89 8.90 -1.29
CA ASN A 107 -5.81 9.78 -0.58
C ASN A 107 -5.25 11.21 -0.47
N LYS A 108 -6.17 12.18 -0.35
CA LYS A 108 -5.84 13.62 -0.27
C LYS A 108 -5.70 14.13 1.17
N ALA A 109 -5.69 13.24 2.16
CA ALA A 109 -5.54 13.65 3.55
C ALA A 109 -4.20 14.35 3.78
N SER A 110 -4.23 15.41 4.57
CA SER A 110 -3.05 16.16 5.00
C SER A 110 -2.31 15.46 6.14
N TYR A 111 -1.07 15.87 6.39
CA TYR A 111 -0.33 15.42 7.57
C TYR A 111 -1.11 15.65 8.87
N TYR A 112 -1.78 16.79 9.02
CA TYR A 112 -2.55 17.12 10.23
C TYR A 112 -3.73 16.17 10.45
N GLU A 113 -4.39 15.70 9.40
CA GLU A 113 -5.47 14.70 9.51
C GLU A 113 -4.93 13.34 9.95
N TYR A 114 -3.75 12.94 9.44
CA TYR A 114 -3.04 11.75 9.91
C TYR A 114 -2.66 11.86 11.37
N LYS A 115 -2.02 12.99 11.76
CA LYS A 115 -1.59 13.23 13.13
C LYS A 115 -2.77 13.22 14.09
N ALA A 116 -3.85 13.93 13.79
CA ALA A 116 -5.05 13.95 14.62
C ALA A 116 -5.67 12.56 14.82
N PHE A 117 -5.63 11.71 13.77
CA PHE A 117 -6.09 10.34 13.90
C PHE A 117 -5.16 9.49 14.78
N ILE A 118 -3.86 9.61 14.61
CA ILE A 118 -2.84 8.88 15.39
C ILE A 118 -2.98 9.24 16.87
N ASP A 119 -3.02 10.54 17.19
CA ASP A 119 -3.10 11.04 18.57
C ASP A 119 -4.39 10.58 19.30
N ALA A 120 -5.48 10.43 18.56
CA ALA A 120 -6.78 10.02 19.13
C ALA A 120 -7.01 8.49 19.14
N ASN A 121 -6.16 7.68 18.48
CA ASN A 121 -6.41 6.27 18.23
C ASN A 121 -5.11 5.46 18.22
N GLU A 122 -4.29 5.55 19.27
CA GLU A 122 -2.97 4.93 19.35
C GLU A 122 -2.99 3.41 19.18
N ASP A 123 -4.03 2.75 19.71
CA ASP A 123 -4.20 1.29 19.66
C ASP A 123 -4.97 0.81 18.41
N TYR A 124 -5.21 1.70 17.44
CA TYR A 124 -6.00 1.30 16.27
C TYR A 124 -5.23 0.33 15.36
N PRO A 125 -5.90 -0.63 14.73
CA PRO A 125 -5.23 -1.60 13.87
C PRO A 125 -4.39 -0.93 12.79
N ARG A 126 -3.15 -1.44 12.60
CA ARG A 126 -2.20 -0.93 11.59
C ARG A 126 -1.78 0.53 11.80
N ILE A 127 -1.77 1.02 13.04
CA ILE A 127 -1.36 2.39 13.35
C ILE A 127 0.07 2.68 12.87
N GLY A 128 1.00 1.72 12.96
CA GLY A 128 2.34 1.86 12.41
C GLY A 128 2.35 2.14 10.89
N ARG A 129 1.42 1.52 10.12
CA ARG A 129 1.27 1.83 8.69
C ARG A 129 0.72 3.24 8.48
N ILE A 130 -0.18 3.70 9.33
CA ILE A 130 -0.71 5.08 9.26
C ILE A 130 0.41 6.08 9.58
N LYS A 131 1.25 5.84 10.60
CA LYS A 131 2.44 6.65 10.92
C LYS A 131 3.38 6.73 9.71
N TYR A 132 3.71 5.58 9.09
CA TYR A 132 4.51 5.54 7.86
C TYR A 132 3.91 6.38 6.72
N LEU A 133 2.60 6.29 6.51
CA LEU A 133 1.93 7.08 5.46
C LEU A 133 1.85 8.57 5.80
N ALA A 134 1.76 8.92 7.08
CA ALA A 134 1.83 10.30 7.56
C ALA A 134 3.18 10.95 7.24
N GLU A 135 4.29 10.21 7.36
CA GLU A 135 5.61 10.70 6.98
C GLU A 135 5.65 11.16 5.53
N HIS A 136 5.01 10.42 4.61
CA HIS A 136 4.93 10.77 3.19
C HIS A 136 4.01 11.97 2.89
N LYS A 137 3.36 12.54 3.91
CA LYS A 137 2.58 13.80 3.81
C LYS A 137 3.33 15.00 4.40
N LEU A 138 4.50 14.77 4.99
CA LEU A 138 5.33 15.85 5.53
C LEU A 138 5.97 16.66 4.40
N SER A 139 5.97 17.96 4.58
CA SER A 139 6.75 18.91 3.78
C SER A 139 7.09 20.10 4.66
N THR A 140 8.31 20.60 4.59
CA THR A 140 8.74 21.82 5.27
C THR A 140 8.01 23.08 4.77
N ASP A 141 7.35 23.00 3.61
CA ASP A 141 6.53 24.08 3.06
C ASP A 141 5.15 24.18 3.76
N THR A 142 4.65 23.06 4.31
CA THR A 142 3.31 22.99 4.92
C THR A 142 3.31 22.78 6.41
N VAL A 143 4.40 22.21 6.94
CA VAL A 143 4.60 21.94 8.37
C VAL A 143 5.91 22.59 8.80
N SER A 144 5.87 23.42 9.85
CA SER A 144 7.09 24.10 10.32
C SER A 144 8.17 23.09 10.75
N PRO A 145 9.45 23.36 10.46
CA PRO A 145 10.57 22.48 10.82
C PRO A 145 10.59 22.07 12.29
N LYS A 146 10.27 22.99 13.20
CA LYS A 146 10.17 22.72 14.64
C LYS A 146 9.11 21.66 14.97
N LYS A 147 7.93 21.73 14.33
CA LYS A 147 6.87 20.74 14.54
C LYS A 147 7.23 19.36 13.99
N ILE A 148 7.98 19.31 12.88
CA ILE A 148 8.49 18.06 12.30
C ILE A 148 9.48 17.41 13.27
N ILE A 149 10.44 18.16 13.81
CA ILE A 149 11.40 17.66 14.78
C ILE A 149 10.68 17.12 16.02
N ASN A 150 9.80 17.91 16.62
CA ASN A 150 9.05 17.48 17.81
C ASN A 150 8.22 16.20 17.58
N TRP A 151 7.69 16.02 16.36
CA TRP A 151 6.95 14.80 16.06
C TRP A 151 7.85 13.56 16.02
N PHE A 152 9.09 13.71 15.51
CA PHE A 152 10.07 12.64 15.47
C PHE A 152 10.88 12.46 16.79
N GLU A 153 10.77 13.36 17.75
CA GLU A 153 11.31 13.17 19.10
C GLU A 153 10.57 12.05 19.86
N ILE A 154 9.30 11.84 19.56
CA ILE A 154 8.45 10.80 20.19
C ILE A 154 8.67 9.44 19.53
N SER A 155 9.00 9.40 18.25
CA SER A 155 9.14 8.16 17.46
C SER A 155 10.09 8.39 16.29
N GLU A 156 11.12 7.56 16.17
CA GLU A 156 12.04 7.63 15.03
C GLU A 156 11.31 7.50 13.68
N PRO A 157 11.84 8.12 12.61
CA PRO A 157 11.27 7.98 11.28
C PRO A 157 11.22 6.52 10.81
N LEU A 158 10.04 6.09 10.37
CA LEU A 158 9.80 4.74 9.84
C LEU A 158 10.22 4.61 8.38
N SER A 159 10.39 5.73 7.69
CA SER A 159 10.73 5.77 6.26
C SER A 159 11.96 6.60 5.97
N GLY A 160 12.67 6.26 4.89
CA GLY A 160 13.75 7.10 4.38
C GLY A 160 13.27 8.50 3.98
N PHE A 161 12.01 8.61 3.53
CA PHE A 161 11.40 9.91 3.26
C PHE A 161 11.25 10.74 4.54
N GLY A 162 10.75 10.15 5.63
CA GLY A 162 10.66 10.80 6.93
C GLY A 162 12.03 11.28 7.44
N LYS A 163 13.08 10.43 7.30
CA LYS A 163 14.48 10.83 7.63
C LYS A 163 14.94 12.04 6.84
N MET A 164 14.68 12.06 5.52
CA MET A 164 15.07 13.21 4.66
C MET A 164 14.39 14.51 5.11
N ILE A 165 13.09 14.47 5.40
CA ILE A 165 12.33 15.66 5.83
C ILE A 165 12.74 16.11 7.22
N LEU A 166 13.05 15.17 8.13
CA LEU A 166 13.62 15.49 9.43
C LEU A 166 15.00 16.15 9.28
N GLY A 167 15.86 15.60 8.42
CA GLY A 167 17.17 16.17 8.11
C GLY A 167 17.08 17.57 7.54
N GLU A 168 16.17 17.80 6.60
CA GLU A 168 15.87 19.13 6.07
C GLU A 168 15.46 20.11 7.18
N SER A 169 14.60 19.64 8.10
CA SER A 169 14.15 20.47 9.22
C SER A 169 15.29 20.90 10.13
N TYR A 170 16.25 20.01 10.41
CA TYR A 170 17.46 20.38 11.16
C TYR A 170 18.34 21.37 10.40
N ILE A 171 18.50 21.22 9.09
CA ILE A 171 19.25 22.16 8.25
C ILE A 171 18.64 23.55 8.32
N LEU A 172 17.32 23.65 8.20
CA LEU A 172 16.58 24.92 8.25
C LEU A 172 16.67 25.61 9.60
N LEU A 173 16.82 24.87 10.69
CA LEU A 173 16.99 25.40 12.03
C LEU A 173 18.47 25.60 12.44
N GLY A 174 19.40 25.47 11.48
CA GLY A 174 20.83 25.76 11.69
C GLY A 174 21.70 24.57 12.08
N ASN A 175 21.12 23.41 12.45
CA ASN A 175 21.90 22.21 12.76
C ASN A 175 22.24 21.43 11.47
N LYS A 176 23.13 22.05 10.67
CA LYS A 176 23.47 21.53 9.33
C LYS A 176 24.10 20.16 9.36
N GLN A 177 25.02 19.89 10.29
CA GLN A 177 25.76 18.62 10.33
C GLN A 177 24.81 17.43 10.54
N LYS A 178 24.00 17.47 11.60
CA LYS A 178 22.99 16.45 11.89
C LYS A 178 21.99 16.31 10.73
N GLY A 179 21.54 17.45 10.19
CA GLY A 179 20.57 17.46 9.10
C GLY A 179 21.11 16.84 7.82
N ILE A 180 22.36 17.11 7.43
CA ILE A 180 22.98 16.51 6.24
C ILE A 180 23.13 15.00 6.40
N SER A 181 23.56 14.50 7.58
CA SER A 181 23.65 13.05 7.84
C SER A 181 22.29 12.37 7.63
N LEU A 182 21.21 12.91 8.23
CA LEU A 182 19.86 12.39 8.09
C LEU A 182 19.34 12.44 6.63
N VAL A 183 19.65 13.51 5.90
CA VAL A 183 19.31 13.61 4.47
C VAL A 183 19.98 12.50 3.67
N LYS A 184 21.28 12.26 3.88
CA LYS A 184 22.04 11.21 3.19
C LYS A 184 21.49 9.80 3.51
N GLU A 185 21.29 9.51 4.79
CA GLU A 185 20.70 8.23 5.22
C GLU A 185 19.30 8.02 4.63
N GLY A 186 18.47 9.04 4.71
CA GLY A 186 17.09 9.00 4.17
C GLY A 186 17.10 8.86 2.66
N TRP A 187 17.99 9.54 1.94
CA TRP A 187 18.13 9.47 0.50
C TRP A 187 18.34 8.05 0.00
N ILE A 188 19.14 7.25 0.68
CA ILE A 188 19.43 5.87 0.29
C ILE A 188 18.16 5.05 0.21
N THR A 189 17.28 5.15 1.21
CA THR A 189 16.13 4.25 1.39
C THR A 189 14.77 4.86 1.02
N ALA A 190 14.71 6.18 0.74
CA ALA A 190 13.45 6.87 0.47
C ALA A 190 12.71 6.31 -0.76
N GLU A 191 11.44 6.00 -0.59
CA GLU A 191 10.53 5.70 -1.70
C GLU A 191 10.06 7.00 -2.33
N LEU A 192 10.56 7.29 -3.54
CA LEU A 192 10.28 8.53 -4.27
C LEU A 192 9.64 8.23 -5.62
N ASN A 193 8.52 8.86 -5.91
CA ASN A 193 7.99 8.83 -7.26
C ASN A 193 8.87 9.69 -8.21
N ARG A 194 8.56 9.71 -9.50
CA ARG A 194 9.36 10.40 -10.52
C ARG A 194 9.51 11.91 -10.26
N SER A 195 8.44 12.57 -9.85
CA SER A 195 8.45 14.00 -9.56
C SER A 195 9.19 14.33 -8.27
N GLU A 196 8.99 13.52 -7.23
CA GLU A 196 9.70 13.64 -5.95
C GLU A 196 11.21 13.40 -6.13
N LEU A 197 11.61 12.37 -6.88
CA LEU A 197 13.02 12.11 -7.16
C LEU A 197 13.68 13.32 -7.84
N LYS A 198 13.04 13.89 -8.86
CA LYS A 198 13.54 15.09 -9.56
C LYS A 198 13.66 16.29 -8.62
N PHE A 199 12.62 16.50 -7.80
CA PHE A 199 12.56 17.61 -6.84
C PHE A 199 13.65 17.50 -5.77
N TYR A 200 13.74 16.37 -5.06
CA TYR A 200 14.69 16.20 -3.97
C TYR A 200 16.13 16.06 -4.46
N ARG A 201 16.37 15.49 -5.64
CA ARG A 201 17.69 15.50 -6.29
C ARG A 201 18.19 16.92 -6.50
N LYS A 202 17.34 17.83 -6.97
CA LYS A 202 17.69 19.25 -7.12
C LYS A 202 17.86 19.94 -5.77
N LYS A 203 16.94 19.72 -4.85
CA LYS A 203 16.90 20.36 -3.53
C LYS A 203 18.15 20.04 -2.69
N PHE A 204 18.56 18.78 -2.70
CA PHE A 204 19.68 18.29 -1.90
C PHE A 204 20.99 18.15 -2.67
N LYS A 205 21.06 18.63 -3.92
CA LYS A 205 22.26 18.52 -4.79
C LYS A 205 23.58 18.90 -4.07
N LYS A 206 23.56 19.93 -3.24
CA LYS A 206 24.75 20.44 -2.53
C LYS A 206 25.18 19.59 -1.33
N TYR A 207 24.35 18.64 -0.91
CA TYR A 207 24.58 17.78 0.25
C TYR A 207 24.86 16.34 -0.13
N LEU A 208 24.42 15.91 -1.33
CA LEU A 208 24.59 14.55 -1.85
C LEU A 208 25.81 14.48 -2.76
N ASP A 209 26.66 13.51 -2.53
CA ASP A 209 27.82 13.18 -3.36
C ASP A 209 27.59 11.89 -4.17
N ASN A 210 28.59 11.50 -4.98
CA ASN A 210 28.50 10.31 -5.82
C ASN A 210 28.31 9.01 -5.02
N ASP A 211 28.92 8.93 -3.84
CA ASP A 211 28.81 7.76 -2.97
C ASP A 211 27.36 7.57 -2.47
N ASP A 212 26.65 8.66 -2.15
CA ASP A 212 25.24 8.62 -1.77
C ASP A 212 24.35 8.08 -2.93
N TYR A 213 24.67 8.41 -4.18
CA TYR A 213 23.96 7.87 -5.35
C TYR A 213 24.26 6.39 -5.57
N ILE A 214 25.51 5.96 -5.40
CA ILE A 214 25.91 4.56 -5.49
C ILE A 214 25.19 3.74 -4.43
N LYS A 215 25.23 4.16 -3.16
CA LYS A 215 24.53 3.49 -2.05
C LYS A 215 23.03 3.38 -2.30
N ARG A 216 22.41 4.43 -2.87
CA ARG A 216 21.01 4.36 -3.25
C ARG A 216 20.76 3.36 -4.37
N ALA A 217 21.63 3.33 -5.40
CA ALA A 217 21.52 2.38 -6.50
C ALA A 217 21.62 0.93 -6.01
N ASP A 218 22.57 0.65 -5.13
CA ASP A 218 22.76 -0.65 -4.50
C ASP A 218 21.53 -1.05 -3.68
N TYR A 219 21.03 -0.14 -2.83
CA TYR A 219 19.81 -0.39 -2.06
C TYR A 219 18.62 -0.75 -2.96
N LEU A 220 18.43 -0.01 -4.05
CA LEU A 220 17.32 -0.26 -4.98
C LEU A 220 17.49 -1.60 -5.73
N ALA A 221 18.72 -1.95 -6.12
CA ALA A 221 19.03 -3.23 -6.75
C ALA A 221 18.76 -4.41 -5.81
N TRP A 222 19.31 -4.38 -4.60
CA TRP A 222 19.12 -5.43 -3.59
C TRP A 222 17.66 -5.63 -3.18
N ASN A 223 16.86 -4.56 -3.20
CA ASN A 223 15.43 -4.61 -2.85
C ASN A 223 14.52 -4.85 -4.07
N ASN A 224 15.07 -5.28 -5.22
CA ASN A 224 14.32 -5.56 -6.45
C ASN A 224 13.47 -4.37 -6.94
N LYS A 225 13.89 -3.14 -6.66
CA LYS A 225 13.18 -1.91 -7.06
C LYS A 225 13.64 -1.45 -8.46
N TYR A 226 13.52 -2.34 -9.44
CA TYR A 226 14.01 -2.14 -10.82
C TYR A 226 13.59 -0.79 -11.44
N TRP A 227 12.32 -0.43 -11.33
CA TRP A 227 11.82 0.81 -11.94
C TRP A 227 12.36 2.07 -11.25
N ASP A 228 12.62 2.01 -9.95
CA ASP A 228 13.20 3.10 -9.18
C ASP A 228 14.69 3.24 -9.52
N LEU A 229 15.41 2.14 -9.61
CA LEU A 229 16.80 2.11 -10.08
C LEU A 229 16.92 2.67 -11.50
N LYS A 230 16.10 2.21 -12.43
CA LYS A 230 16.10 2.72 -13.81
C LYS A 230 15.81 4.22 -13.89
N ARG A 231 14.98 4.76 -12.97
CA ARG A 231 14.73 6.21 -12.89
C ARG A 231 15.90 6.98 -12.29
N LEU A 232 16.62 6.38 -11.35
CA LEU A 232 17.79 7.00 -10.72
C LEU A 232 18.94 7.19 -11.72
N LEU A 233 19.15 6.20 -12.59
CA LEU A 233 20.25 6.13 -13.56
C LEU A 233 20.01 6.98 -14.84
N ARG A 234 18.87 7.63 -14.98
CA ARG A 234 18.53 8.58 -16.06
C ARG A 234 18.78 10.03 -15.63
#